data_ec8f40266c061a51dac3e61edd4cda1d
#
_entry.id   ec8f40266c061a51dac3e61edd4cda1d
#
_cell.length_a   1.000
_cell.length_b   1.000
_cell.length_c   1.000
_cell.angle_alpha   90.00
_cell.angle_beta   90.00
_cell.angle_gamma   90.00
#
_symmetry.space_group_name_H-M   'P 1'
#
loop_
_entity.id
_entity.type
_entity.pdbx_description
1 polymer ?
#
loop_
_entity_poly.entity_id
_entity_poly.type
_entity_poly.pdbx_seq_one_letter_code
_entity_poly.pdbx_strand_id
1 'polypeptide(L)'
;RSKFQNILLMIMIIPTWINLLLKTYAFIGLLSHDGVINQFFHLFNLPSFNLLFTTGAFLVVASYIYIPFMILPIFNSMKAIPNNLLQASSDLGASPFYTFRKVIMPLTKEGVMTGIQVTFIPSLSLFMITRLIAGNKVINIGTAIEEQFLTIQNYGMGSTIALFLIVFMAFILIITKSSNGRG
;
A
#
# COMPACT_ATOMS: atom_id res chain seq x y z
N ARG A 1 -20.26 12.14 -14.33
CA ARG A 1 -18.83 11.76 -14.17
C ARG A 1 -18.39 11.70 -12.71
N SER A 2 -18.79 12.66 -11.87
CA SER A 2 -18.42 12.69 -10.44
C SER A 2 -19.04 11.55 -9.59
N LYS A 3 -20.28 11.13 -9.87
CA LYS A 3 -20.94 10.04 -9.12
C LYS A 3 -20.22 8.69 -9.32
N PHE A 4 -19.84 8.36 -10.55
CA PHE A 4 -19.12 7.13 -10.86
C PHE A 4 -17.74 7.09 -10.20
N GLN A 5 -17.01 8.21 -10.21
CA GLN A 5 -15.71 8.33 -9.53
C GLN A 5 -15.83 8.14 -8.01
N ASN A 6 -16.88 8.70 -7.39
CA ASN A 6 -17.13 8.53 -5.96
C ASN A 6 -17.51 7.07 -5.62
N ILE A 7 -18.29 6.39 -6.47
CA ILE A 7 -18.61 4.97 -6.27
C ILE A 7 -17.35 4.10 -6.37
N LEU A 8 -16.50 4.33 -7.37
CA LEU A 8 -15.22 3.60 -7.48
C LEU A 8 -14.34 3.80 -6.25
N LEU A 9 -14.24 5.03 -5.74
CA LEU A 9 -13.52 5.30 -4.51
C LEU A 9 -14.12 4.58 -3.31
N MET A 10 -15.44 4.60 -3.15
CA MET A 10 -16.12 3.88 -2.07
C MET A 10 -15.80 2.38 -2.12
N ILE A 11 -15.86 1.75 -3.29
CA ILE A 11 -15.52 0.34 -3.47
C ILE A 11 -14.06 0.07 -3.05
N MET A 12 -13.14 0.99 -3.31
CA MET A 12 -11.74 0.84 -2.91
C MET A 12 -11.50 1.09 -1.42
N ILE A 13 -12.31 1.95 -0.79
CA ILE A 13 -12.15 2.31 0.64
C ILE A 13 -12.84 1.30 1.55
N ILE A 14 -14.01 0.77 1.17
CA ILE A 14 -14.78 -0.17 2.01
C ILE A 14 -13.91 -1.31 2.58
N PRO A 15 -13.03 -1.98 1.79
CA PRO A 15 -12.17 -3.02 2.32
C PRO A 15 -11.20 -2.54 3.42
N THR A 16 -10.90 -1.23 3.50
CA THR A 16 -9.98 -0.73 4.53
C THR A 16 -10.59 -0.75 5.93
N TRP A 17 -11.92 -0.76 6.03
CA TRP A 17 -12.63 -0.83 7.31
C TRP A 17 -12.66 -2.22 7.91
N ILE A 18 -12.38 -3.25 7.11
CA ILE A 18 -12.28 -4.61 7.58
C ILE A 18 -10.99 -4.75 8.40
N ASN A 19 -11.08 -5.42 9.55
CA ASN A 19 -9.92 -5.69 10.40
C ASN A 19 -8.81 -6.41 9.62
N LEU A 20 -7.56 -6.02 9.88
CA LEU A 20 -6.39 -6.56 9.19
C LEU A 20 -6.26 -8.08 9.35
N LEU A 21 -6.54 -8.61 10.54
CA LEU A 21 -6.54 -10.06 10.81
C LEU A 21 -7.54 -10.80 9.93
N LEU A 22 -8.78 -10.32 9.87
CA LEU A 22 -9.82 -10.94 9.05
C LEU A 22 -9.43 -10.95 7.56
N LYS A 23 -8.86 -9.86 7.06
CA LYS A 23 -8.32 -9.83 5.69
C LYS A 23 -7.22 -10.86 5.49
N THR A 24 -6.30 -10.94 6.43
CA THR A 24 -5.18 -11.90 6.36
C THR A 24 -5.69 -13.35 6.33
N TYR A 25 -6.65 -13.71 7.19
CA TYR A 25 -7.25 -15.04 7.18
C TYR A 25 -8.02 -15.32 5.89
N ALA A 26 -8.74 -14.34 5.35
CA ALA A 26 -9.39 -14.49 4.05
C ALA A 26 -8.36 -14.78 2.94
N PHE A 27 -7.23 -14.09 2.92
CA PHE A 27 -6.15 -14.38 1.97
C PHE A 27 -5.50 -15.75 2.20
N ILE A 28 -5.35 -16.19 3.45
CA ILE A 28 -4.89 -17.57 3.75
C ILE A 28 -5.86 -18.57 3.13
N GLY A 29 -7.16 -18.40 3.32
CA GLY A 29 -8.17 -19.27 2.71
C GLY A 29 -8.17 -19.25 1.20
N LEU A 30 -7.90 -18.09 0.56
CA LEU A 30 -7.80 -17.98 -0.90
C LEU A 30 -6.54 -18.63 -1.48
N LEU A 31 -5.39 -18.45 -0.80
CA LEU A 31 -4.07 -18.84 -1.27
C LEU A 31 -3.65 -20.25 -0.81
N SER A 32 -4.40 -20.89 0.10
CA SER A 32 -4.11 -22.24 0.58
C SER A 32 -4.15 -23.27 -0.55
N HIS A 33 -3.57 -24.44 -0.31
CA HIS A 33 -3.53 -25.54 -1.30
C HIS A 33 -4.93 -25.93 -1.78
N ASP A 34 -5.91 -25.99 -0.87
CA ASP A 34 -7.32 -26.30 -1.17
C ASP A 34 -8.17 -25.02 -1.32
N GLY A 35 -7.50 -23.87 -1.48
CA GLY A 35 -8.14 -22.57 -1.58
C GLY A 35 -8.82 -22.35 -2.92
N VAL A 36 -9.68 -21.31 -2.94
CA VAL A 36 -10.50 -20.97 -4.11
C VAL A 36 -9.67 -20.77 -5.38
N ILE A 37 -8.47 -20.21 -5.27
CA ILE A 37 -7.58 -20.00 -6.43
C ILE A 37 -7.12 -21.32 -7.02
N ASN A 38 -6.69 -22.28 -6.19
CA ASN A 38 -6.28 -23.58 -6.66
C ASN A 38 -7.46 -24.41 -7.18
N GLN A 39 -8.64 -24.31 -6.54
CA GLN A 39 -9.86 -24.92 -7.08
C GLN A 39 -10.19 -24.40 -8.47
N PHE A 40 -10.03 -23.10 -8.71
CA PHE A 40 -10.21 -22.52 -10.04
C PHE A 40 -9.21 -23.06 -11.06
N PHE A 41 -7.92 -23.25 -10.70
CA PHE A 41 -6.94 -23.88 -11.57
C PHE A 41 -7.27 -25.35 -11.89
N HIS A 42 -7.83 -26.08 -10.92
CA HIS A 42 -8.29 -27.45 -11.16
C HIS A 42 -9.41 -27.56 -12.19
N LEU A 43 -10.30 -26.57 -12.31
CA LEU A 43 -11.33 -26.51 -13.36
C LEU A 43 -10.72 -26.50 -14.77
N PHE A 44 -9.50 -25.99 -14.92
CA PHE A 44 -8.75 -25.96 -16.18
C PHE A 44 -7.71 -27.08 -16.30
N ASN A 45 -7.79 -28.13 -15.45
CA ASN A 45 -6.82 -29.23 -15.39
C ASN A 45 -5.37 -28.77 -15.16
N LEU A 46 -5.17 -27.61 -14.47
CA LEU A 46 -3.85 -27.13 -14.08
C LEU A 46 -3.48 -27.69 -12.70
N PRO A 47 -2.17 -27.92 -12.45
CA PRO A 47 -1.71 -28.40 -11.15
C PRO A 47 -1.93 -27.33 -10.06
N SER A 48 -2.07 -27.78 -8.82
CA SER A 48 -2.10 -26.88 -7.66
C SER A 48 -0.75 -26.18 -7.46
N PHE A 49 -0.79 -24.90 -7.17
CA PHE A 49 0.39 -24.11 -6.86
C PHE A 49 0.49 -23.84 -5.35
N ASN A 50 1.69 -23.95 -4.79
CA ASN A 50 1.97 -23.49 -3.44
C ASN A 50 2.08 -21.96 -3.42
N LEU A 51 0.93 -21.30 -3.38
CA LEU A 51 0.84 -19.82 -3.37
C LEU A 51 1.16 -19.26 -1.99
N LEU A 52 0.66 -19.90 -0.92
CA LEU A 52 0.89 -19.49 0.46
C LEU A 52 2.37 -19.69 0.86
N PHE A 53 2.84 -18.91 1.82
CA PHE A 53 4.23 -18.91 2.30
C PHE A 53 5.28 -18.60 1.21
N THR A 54 4.92 -17.70 0.30
CA THR A 54 5.82 -17.20 -0.74
C THR A 54 5.97 -15.69 -0.65
N THR A 55 7.10 -15.18 -1.11
CA THR A 55 7.32 -13.72 -1.25
C THR A 55 6.30 -13.09 -2.21
N GLY A 56 5.90 -13.83 -3.26
CA GLY A 56 4.87 -13.37 -4.19
C GLY A 56 3.52 -13.15 -3.52
N ALA A 57 3.06 -14.11 -2.69
CA ALA A 57 1.83 -13.95 -1.92
C ALA A 57 1.91 -12.74 -0.98
N PHE A 58 3.04 -12.55 -0.28
CA PHE A 58 3.26 -11.38 0.56
C PHE A 58 3.11 -10.08 -0.21
N LEU A 59 3.76 -9.96 -1.37
CA LEU A 59 3.69 -8.75 -2.19
C LEU A 59 2.27 -8.46 -2.68
N VAL A 60 1.53 -9.47 -3.11
CA VAL A 60 0.14 -9.32 -3.56
C VAL A 60 -0.75 -8.86 -2.42
N VAL A 61 -0.67 -9.51 -1.25
CA VAL A 61 -1.51 -9.16 -0.09
C VAL A 61 -1.14 -7.80 0.48
N ALA A 62 0.15 -7.49 0.61
CA ALA A 62 0.62 -6.17 1.06
C ALA A 62 0.17 -5.07 0.08
N SER A 63 0.29 -5.29 -1.23
CA SER A 63 -0.18 -4.35 -2.24
C SER A 63 -1.68 -4.10 -2.12
N TYR A 64 -2.50 -5.15 -1.99
CA TYR A 64 -3.94 -5.03 -1.79
C TYR A 64 -4.29 -4.16 -0.58
N ILE A 65 -3.58 -4.34 0.53
CA ILE A 65 -3.84 -3.59 1.76
C ILE A 65 -3.46 -2.11 1.61
N TYR A 66 -2.36 -1.81 0.90
CA TYR A 66 -1.82 -0.45 0.81
C TYR A 66 -2.31 0.35 -0.39
N ILE A 67 -2.82 -0.29 -1.45
CA ILE A 67 -3.35 0.40 -2.64
C ILE A 67 -4.35 1.51 -2.29
N PRO A 68 -5.36 1.33 -1.41
CA PRO A 68 -6.30 2.38 -1.07
C PRO A 68 -5.63 3.61 -0.44
N PHE A 69 -4.63 3.38 0.42
CA PHE A 69 -3.88 4.46 1.09
C PHE A 69 -3.02 5.27 0.11
N MET A 70 -2.55 4.64 -0.96
CA MET A 70 -1.82 5.31 -2.02
C MET A 70 -2.75 6.09 -2.97
N ILE A 71 -3.89 5.49 -3.33
CA ILE A 71 -4.81 6.08 -4.30
C ILE A 71 -5.53 7.32 -3.74
N LEU A 72 -5.91 7.33 -2.46
CA LEU A 72 -6.66 8.43 -1.87
C LEU A 72 -5.97 9.79 -1.97
N PRO A 73 -4.69 9.96 -1.56
CA PRO A 73 -3.99 11.23 -1.70
C PRO A 73 -3.81 11.65 -3.16
N ILE A 74 -3.50 10.69 -4.04
CA ILE A 74 -3.35 10.95 -5.48
C ILE A 74 -4.67 11.44 -6.08
N PHE A 75 -5.77 10.76 -5.77
CA PHE A 75 -7.09 11.15 -6.26
C PHE A 75 -7.49 12.56 -5.77
N ASN A 76 -7.27 12.85 -4.49
CA ASN A 76 -7.57 14.18 -3.94
C ASN A 76 -6.73 15.26 -4.61
N SER A 77 -5.46 15.01 -4.85
CA SER A 77 -4.56 15.91 -5.57
C SER A 77 -5.01 16.12 -7.03
N MET A 78 -5.41 15.06 -7.72
CA MET A 78 -5.98 15.15 -9.07
C MET A 78 -7.30 15.95 -9.10
N LYS A 79 -8.15 15.77 -8.10
CA LYS A 79 -9.42 16.48 -7.99
C LYS A 79 -9.24 17.96 -7.70
N ALA A 80 -8.16 18.35 -7.06
CA ALA A 80 -7.82 19.72 -6.77
C ALA A 80 -7.33 20.52 -7.99
N ILE A 81 -7.01 19.85 -9.12
CA ILE A 81 -6.56 20.53 -10.34
C ILE A 81 -7.73 21.34 -10.92
N PRO A 82 -7.56 22.66 -11.12
CA PRO A 82 -8.59 23.50 -11.71
C PRO A 82 -8.89 23.08 -13.17
N ASN A 83 -10.17 23.00 -13.51
CA ASN A 83 -10.59 22.59 -14.86
C ASN A 83 -10.11 23.53 -15.97
N ASN A 84 -9.92 24.82 -15.66
CA ASN A 84 -9.40 25.81 -16.62
C ASN A 84 -8.01 25.46 -17.13
N LEU A 85 -7.16 24.83 -16.31
CA LEU A 85 -5.82 24.36 -16.77
C LEU A 85 -5.93 23.23 -17.77
N LEU A 86 -6.89 22.31 -17.57
CA LEU A 86 -7.14 21.22 -18.50
C LEU A 86 -7.74 21.72 -19.82
N GLN A 87 -8.64 22.71 -19.74
CA GLN A 87 -9.22 23.38 -20.91
C GLN A 87 -8.16 24.14 -21.69
N ALA A 88 -7.36 24.98 -21.02
CA ALA A 88 -6.27 25.70 -21.66
C ALA A 88 -5.27 24.78 -22.39
N SER A 89 -4.94 23.63 -21.78
CA SER A 89 -4.08 22.63 -22.44
C SER A 89 -4.75 22.07 -23.71
N SER A 90 -6.04 21.82 -23.67
CA SER A 90 -6.81 21.34 -24.83
C SER A 90 -6.91 22.40 -25.93
N ASP A 91 -7.14 23.67 -25.57
CA ASP A 91 -7.26 24.79 -26.50
C ASP A 91 -5.93 25.05 -27.25
N LEU A 92 -4.79 24.76 -26.58
CA LEU A 92 -3.46 24.77 -27.19
C LEU A 92 -3.17 23.54 -28.07
N GLY A 93 -4.14 22.67 -28.31
CA GLY A 93 -3.98 21.48 -29.13
C GLY A 93 -3.17 20.34 -28.50
N ALA A 94 -2.98 20.36 -27.17
CA ALA A 94 -2.24 19.30 -26.50
C ALA A 94 -2.99 17.97 -26.54
N SER A 95 -2.26 16.91 -26.88
CA SER A 95 -2.83 15.55 -26.79
C SER A 95 -3.12 15.15 -25.33
N PRO A 96 -4.08 14.20 -25.08
CA PRO A 96 -4.37 13.73 -23.72
C PRO A 96 -3.13 13.21 -22.97
N PHE A 97 -2.22 12.55 -23.65
CA PHE A 97 -0.97 12.06 -23.08
C PHE A 97 -0.01 13.20 -22.72
N TYR A 98 0.06 14.23 -23.54
CA TYR A 98 0.87 15.44 -23.27
C TYR A 98 0.32 16.18 -22.05
N THR A 99 -1.01 16.39 -21.98
CA THR A 99 -1.68 17.00 -20.84
C THR A 99 -1.44 16.20 -19.56
N PHE A 100 -1.54 14.87 -19.62
CA PHE A 100 -1.24 14.01 -18.47
C PHE A 100 0.19 14.21 -17.98
N ARG A 101 1.16 14.15 -18.87
CA ARG A 101 2.60 14.21 -18.51
C ARG A 101 3.05 15.59 -18.07
N LYS A 102 2.54 16.67 -18.71
CA LYS A 102 3.03 18.04 -18.51
C LYS A 102 2.18 18.87 -17.55
N VAL A 103 0.92 18.51 -17.34
CA VAL A 103 0.00 19.26 -16.49
C VAL A 103 -0.39 18.41 -15.27
N ILE A 104 -1.00 17.24 -15.49
CA ILE A 104 -1.57 16.46 -14.40
C ILE A 104 -0.46 15.88 -13.50
N MET A 105 0.52 15.19 -14.07
CA MET A 105 1.57 14.52 -13.31
C MET A 105 2.38 15.48 -12.40
N PRO A 106 2.84 16.66 -12.85
CA PRO A 106 3.52 17.60 -11.97
C PRO A 106 2.63 18.14 -10.86
N LEU A 107 1.37 18.47 -11.16
CA LEU A 107 0.43 19.02 -10.18
C LEU A 107 -0.04 17.97 -9.15
N THR A 108 0.03 16.68 -9.48
CA THR A 108 -0.30 15.60 -8.54
C THR A 108 0.89 15.09 -7.74
N LYS A 109 2.08 15.61 -7.94
CA LYS A 109 3.31 15.18 -7.26
C LYS A 109 3.17 15.18 -5.74
N GLU A 110 2.53 16.18 -5.16
CA GLU A 110 2.30 16.27 -3.71
C GLU A 110 1.41 15.13 -3.23
N GLY A 111 0.36 14.79 -3.97
CA GLY A 111 -0.51 13.64 -3.67
C GLY A 111 0.25 12.32 -3.73
N VAL A 112 1.15 12.14 -4.70
CA VAL A 112 2.00 10.96 -4.80
C VAL A 112 2.96 10.88 -3.61
N MET A 113 3.62 11.97 -3.23
CA MET A 113 4.52 12.01 -2.08
C MET A 113 3.79 11.69 -0.77
N THR A 114 2.61 12.27 -0.58
CA THR A 114 1.75 11.97 0.57
C THR A 114 1.33 10.50 0.59
N GLY A 115 0.94 9.93 -0.56
CA GLY A 115 0.60 8.52 -0.70
C GLY A 115 1.77 7.60 -0.33
N ILE A 116 2.98 7.92 -0.79
CA ILE A 116 4.20 7.20 -0.43
C ILE A 116 4.43 7.24 1.09
N GLN A 117 4.32 8.40 1.72
CA GLN A 117 4.52 8.54 3.18
C GLN A 117 3.50 7.73 3.98
N VAL A 118 2.21 7.87 3.65
CA VAL A 118 1.12 7.17 4.35
C VAL A 118 1.21 5.65 4.18
N THR A 119 1.80 5.17 3.08
CA THR A 119 1.97 3.75 2.79
C THR A 119 3.27 3.20 3.39
N PHE A 120 4.37 3.94 3.24
CA PHE A 120 5.71 3.50 3.64
C PHE A 120 5.84 3.29 5.14
N ILE A 121 5.34 4.24 5.95
CA ILE A 121 5.49 4.20 7.41
C ILE A 121 4.87 2.93 8.02
N PRO A 122 3.59 2.58 7.75
CA PRO A 122 3.02 1.33 8.28
C PRO A 122 3.64 0.06 7.67
N SER A 123 4.18 0.13 6.44
CA SER A 123 4.77 -1.03 5.78
C SER A 123 6.05 -1.52 6.48
N LEU A 124 6.78 -0.64 7.16
CA LEU A 124 7.97 -0.99 7.92
C LEU A 124 7.68 -1.91 9.12
N SER A 125 6.46 -1.84 9.67
CA SER A 125 6.03 -2.63 10.83
C SER A 125 5.07 -3.77 10.49
N LEU A 126 5.01 -4.20 9.23
CA LEU A 126 4.04 -5.18 8.72
C LEU A 126 4.41 -6.62 9.12
N PHE A 127 4.57 -6.90 10.42
CA PHE A 127 5.02 -8.22 10.90
C PHE A 127 3.98 -9.33 10.73
N MET A 128 2.70 -9.02 10.99
CA MET A 128 1.63 -10.01 10.99
C MET A 128 1.43 -10.68 9.63
N ILE A 129 1.36 -9.88 8.56
CA ILE A 129 1.22 -10.40 7.20
C ILE A 129 2.47 -11.16 6.77
N THR A 130 3.64 -10.67 7.16
CA THR A 130 4.91 -11.35 6.93
C THR A 130 4.92 -12.75 7.53
N ARG A 131 4.48 -12.89 8.78
CA ARG A 131 4.40 -14.21 9.43
C ARG A 131 3.34 -15.12 8.84
N LEU A 132 2.12 -14.61 8.67
CA LEU A 132 0.97 -15.44 8.30
C LEU A 132 0.94 -15.78 6.80
N ILE A 133 1.41 -14.88 5.93
CA ILE A 133 1.38 -15.05 4.47
C ILE A 133 2.73 -15.47 3.90
N ALA A 134 3.84 -14.89 4.36
CA ALA A 134 5.17 -15.22 3.86
C ALA A 134 5.87 -16.36 4.62
N GLY A 135 5.33 -16.80 5.77
CA GLY A 135 5.93 -17.88 6.56
C GLY A 135 7.35 -17.59 6.99
N ASN A 136 7.64 -16.37 7.45
CA ASN A 136 8.96 -15.89 7.86
C ASN A 136 10.04 -15.83 6.74
N LYS A 137 9.66 -15.97 5.47
CA LYS A 137 10.60 -15.82 4.34
C LYS A 137 10.98 -14.37 4.04
N VAL A 138 10.20 -13.43 4.57
CA VAL A 138 10.45 -11.99 4.46
C VAL A 138 10.72 -11.47 5.86
N ILE A 139 11.86 -10.83 6.06
CA ILE A 139 12.24 -10.20 7.34
C ILE A 139 12.10 -8.69 7.17
N ASN A 140 11.38 -8.06 8.08
CA ASN A 140 11.28 -6.61 8.18
C ASN A 140 11.54 -6.15 9.63
N ILE A 141 11.65 -4.84 9.85
CA ILE A 141 11.93 -4.29 11.18
C ILE A 141 10.85 -4.68 12.19
N GLY A 142 9.58 -4.73 11.75
CA GLY A 142 8.45 -5.16 12.59
C GLY A 142 8.57 -6.61 13.06
N THR A 143 9.01 -7.53 12.19
CA THR A 143 9.25 -8.92 12.59
C THR A 143 10.43 -9.05 13.54
N ALA A 144 11.49 -8.24 13.37
CA ALA A 144 12.62 -8.22 14.28
C ALA A 144 12.23 -7.71 15.68
N ILE A 145 11.41 -6.66 15.76
CA ILE A 145 10.88 -6.16 17.03
C ILE A 145 10.00 -7.23 17.69
N GLU A 146 9.08 -7.82 16.96
CA GLU A 146 8.18 -8.86 17.45
C GLU A 146 8.97 -10.07 17.99
N GLU A 147 9.98 -10.52 17.30
CA GLU A 147 10.84 -11.63 17.70
C GLU A 147 11.55 -11.36 19.04
N GLN A 148 12.07 -10.12 19.25
CA GLN A 148 12.69 -9.73 20.50
C GLN A 148 11.69 -9.73 21.66
N PHE A 149 10.45 -9.28 21.45
CA PHE A 149 9.43 -9.22 22.49
C PHE A 149 8.78 -10.59 22.78
N LEU A 150 8.40 -11.35 21.76
CA LEU A 150 7.55 -12.52 21.92
C LEU A 150 8.34 -13.83 21.94
N THR A 151 9.48 -13.92 21.26
CA THR A 151 10.25 -15.16 21.13
C THR A 151 11.47 -15.15 22.06
N ILE A 152 12.30 -14.12 21.98
CA ILE A 152 13.56 -14.02 22.74
C ILE A 152 13.30 -13.46 24.14
N GLN A 153 12.20 -12.73 24.33
CA GLN A 153 11.83 -12.03 25.57
C GLN A 153 12.88 -11.01 26.03
N ASN A 154 13.67 -10.48 25.09
CA ASN A 154 14.63 -9.42 25.33
C ASN A 154 13.96 -8.05 25.14
N TYR A 155 13.22 -7.61 26.15
CA TYR A 155 12.48 -6.34 26.14
C TYR A 155 13.38 -5.12 25.93
N GLY A 156 14.62 -5.14 26.43
CA GLY A 156 15.58 -4.06 26.25
C GLY A 156 15.96 -3.87 24.79
N MET A 157 16.31 -4.96 24.09
CA MET A 157 16.66 -4.90 22.67
C MET A 157 15.44 -4.58 21.80
N GLY A 158 14.28 -5.19 22.09
CA GLY A 158 13.02 -4.92 21.38
C GLY A 158 12.64 -3.44 21.48
N SER A 159 12.70 -2.85 22.67
CA SER A 159 12.42 -1.43 22.89
C SER A 159 13.41 -0.52 22.18
N THR A 160 14.70 -0.89 22.16
CA THR A 160 15.72 -0.11 21.46
C THR A 160 15.47 -0.06 19.95
N ILE A 161 15.17 -1.20 19.32
CA ILE A 161 14.88 -1.26 17.89
C ILE A 161 13.60 -0.48 17.58
N ALA A 162 12.55 -0.61 18.42
CA ALA A 162 11.30 0.14 18.26
C ALA A 162 11.51 1.65 18.37
N LEU A 163 12.30 2.11 19.36
CA LEU A 163 12.64 3.52 19.52
C LEU A 163 13.40 4.06 18.30
N PHE A 164 14.40 3.30 17.83
CA PHE A 164 15.16 3.67 16.64
C PHE A 164 14.25 3.79 15.40
N LEU A 165 13.31 2.87 15.24
CA LEU A 165 12.33 2.93 14.17
C LEU A 165 11.46 4.19 14.25
N ILE A 166 10.96 4.54 15.45
CA ILE A 166 10.14 5.74 15.67
C ILE A 166 10.92 7.00 15.32
N VAL A 167 12.16 7.12 15.80
CA VAL A 167 13.04 8.27 15.51
C VAL A 167 13.32 8.37 14.01
N PHE A 168 13.61 7.24 13.37
CA PHE A 168 13.86 7.18 11.92
C PHE A 168 12.61 7.61 11.12
N MET A 169 11.41 7.13 11.49
CA MET A 169 10.17 7.54 10.85
C MET A 169 9.88 9.04 11.04
N ALA A 170 10.08 9.56 12.26
CA ALA A 170 9.92 10.99 12.55
C ALA A 170 10.87 11.84 11.69
N PHE A 171 12.12 11.41 11.55
CA PHE A 171 13.12 12.08 10.71
C PHE A 171 12.70 12.12 9.23
N ILE A 172 12.23 11.00 8.67
CA ILE A 172 11.71 10.95 7.30
C ILE A 172 10.53 11.91 7.12
N LEU A 173 9.59 11.94 8.07
CA LEU A 173 8.43 12.83 8.01
C LEU A 173 8.82 14.31 8.02
N ILE A 174 9.80 14.69 8.83
CA ILE A 174 10.28 16.09 8.91
C ILE A 174 10.94 16.49 7.60
N ILE A 175 11.81 15.66 7.03
CA ILE A 175 12.50 15.96 5.77
C ILE A 175 11.49 16.08 4.63
N THR A 176 10.56 15.16 4.52
CA THR A 176 9.58 15.15 3.43
C THR A 176 8.57 16.30 3.56
N LYS A 177 8.20 16.70 4.78
CA LYS A 177 7.38 17.89 5.02
C LYS A 177 8.10 19.18 4.60
N SER A 178 9.39 19.30 4.92
CA SER A 178 10.21 20.46 4.54
C SER A 178 10.36 20.61 3.03
N SER A 179 10.36 19.50 2.30
CA SER A 179 10.42 19.50 0.83
C SER A 179 9.11 19.98 0.18
N ASN A 180 7.96 19.73 0.82
CA ASN A 180 6.63 20.10 0.29
C ASN A 180 6.24 21.56 0.58
N GLY A 181 6.89 22.22 1.52
CA GLY A 181 6.58 23.62 1.91
C GLY A 181 7.33 24.69 1.11
N ARG A 182 8.06 24.33 0.04
CA ARG A 182 8.85 25.24 -0.80
C ARG A 182 8.35 25.36 -2.24
N GLY A 183 7.07 25.01 -2.50
CA GLY A 183 6.43 25.19 -3.79
C GLY A 183 5.36 26.26 -3.77
#